data_28c72e95bfd0a5572e17565bcd7b33d1
#
_entry.id   28c72e95bfd0a5572e17565bcd7b33d1
#
_cell.length_a   1.000
_cell.length_b   1.000
_cell.length_c   1.000
_cell.angle_alpha   90.00
_cell.angle_beta   90.00
_cell.angle_gamma   90.00
#
_symmetry.space_group_name_H-M   'P 1'
#
loop_
_entity.id
_entity.type
_entity.pdbx_description
1 polymer ?
#
loop_
_entity_poly.entity_id
_entity_poly.type
_entity_poly.pdbx_seq_one_letter_code
_entity_poly.pdbx_strand_id
1 'polypeptide(L)' 'MNEAKVKQEIIDKIDAIAKAILHGKDVEIKSTGTGLKILVADKKVVR' A
#
# COMPACT_ATOMS: atom_id res chain seq x y z
N MET A 1 -2.19 -14.37 -11.16
CA MET A 1 -3.06 -13.46 -10.39
C MET A 1 -4.02 -12.80 -11.35
N ASN A 2 -5.32 -12.84 -11.09
CA ASN A 2 -6.27 -12.20 -11.97
C ASN A 2 -6.72 -10.86 -11.38
N GLU A 3 -7.43 -10.09 -12.19
CA GLU A 3 -7.81 -8.73 -11.81
C GLU A 3 -8.70 -8.71 -10.57
N ALA A 4 -9.63 -9.65 -10.45
CA ALA A 4 -10.52 -9.70 -9.30
C ALA A 4 -9.74 -9.93 -8.01
N LYS A 5 -8.73 -10.78 -8.07
CA LYS A 5 -7.89 -11.06 -6.92
C LYS A 5 -7.07 -9.85 -6.53
N VAL A 6 -6.53 -9.14 -7.52
CA VAL A 6 -5.77 -7.93 -7.27
C VAL A 6 -6.65 -6.88 -6.59
N LYS A 7 -7.85 -6.69 -7.10
CA LYS A 7 -8.79 -5.74 -6.50
C LYS A 7 -9.10 -6.10 -5.05
N GLN A 8 -9.31 -7.39 -4.77
CA GLN A 8 -9.63 -7.82 -3.42
C GLN A 8 -8.47 -7.56 -2.47
N GLU A 9 -7.25 -7.80 -2.91
CA GLU A 9 -6.09 -7.54 -2.07
C GLU A 9 -5.93 -6.06 -1.77
N ILE A 10 -6.22 -5.21 -2.74
CA ILE A 10 -6.17 -3.76 -2.50
C ILE A 10 -7.24 -3.36 -1.49
N ILE A 11 -8.45 -3.90 -1.62
CA ILE A 11 -9.54 -3.62 -0.68
C ILE A 11 -9.16 -4.07 0.73
N ASP A 12 -8.56 -5.25 0.84
CA ASP A 12 -8.16 -5.79 2.13
C ASP A 12 -7.14 -4.89 2.84
N LYS A 13 -6.36 -4.14 2.08
CA LYS A 13 -5.30 -3.30 2.62
C LYS A 13 -5.64 -1.83 2.62
N ILE A 14 -6.84 -1.48 2.18
CA ILE A 14 -7.17 -0.07 1.97
C ILE A 14 -7.17 0.73 3.26
N ASP A 15 -7.58 0.12 4.37
CA ASP A 15 -7.56 0.80 5.66
C ASP A 15 -6.14 1.15 6.09
N ALA A 16 -5.22 0.22 5.92
CA ALA A 16 -3.83 0.46 6.27
C ALA A 16 -3.24 1.55 5.39
N ILE A 17 -3.56 1.53 4.12
CA ILE A 17 -3.09 2.54 3.17
C ILE A 17 -3.63 3.91 3.58
N ALA A 18 -4.91 3.99 3.86
CA ALA A 18 -5.54 5.25 4.23
C ALA A 18 -4.94 5.81 5.51
N LYS A 19 -4.73 4.97 6.51
CA LYS A 19 -4.15 5.41 7.77
C LYS A 19 -2.72 5.90 7.59
N ALA A 20 -1.94 5.20 6.77
CA ALA A 20 -0.57 5.62 6.51
C ALA A 20 -0.54 6.99 5.84
N ILE A 21 -1.39 7.20 4.86
CA ILE A 21 -1.46 8.48 4.16
C ILE A 21 -1.92 9.59 5.11
N LEU A 22 -2.90 9.29 5.95
CA LEU A 22 -3.41 10.26 6.91
C LEU A 22 -2.32 10.70 7.89
N HIS A 23 -1.41 9.81 8.22
CA HIS A 23 -0.29 10.13 9.13
C HIS A 23 0.92 10.72 8.40
N GLY A 24 0.77 11.10 7.14
CA GLY A 24 1.83 11.74 6.39
C GLY A 24 2.92 10.80 5.92
N LYS A 25 2.64 9.52 5.81
CA LYS A 25 3.62 8.54 5.36
C LYS A 25 3.47 8.25 3.89
N ASP A 26 4.56 7.85 3.27
CA ASP A 26 4.53 7.41 1.88
C ASP A 26 4.16 5.94 1.82
N VAL A 27 3.35 5.59 0.83
CA VAL A 27 2.92 4.21 0.63
C VAL A 27 3.33 3.77 -0.77
N GLU A 28 3.95 2.61 -0.85
CA GLU A 28 4.33 2.03 -2.11
C GLU A 28 3.69 0.66 -2.24
N ILE A 29 3.06 0.39 -3.37
CA ILE A 29 2.42 -0.89 -3.63
C ILE A 29 3.21 -1.59 -4.71
N LYS A 30 3.69 -2.80 -4.40
CA LYS A 30 4.45 -3.61 -5.36
C LYS A 30 3.72 -4.92 -5.62
N SER A 31 3.74 -5.35 -6.86
CA SER A 31 3.22 -6.68 -7.17
C SER A 31 4.33 -7.71 -7.00
N THR A 32 3.97 -8.85 -6.46
CA THR A 32 4.90 -9.96 -6.29
C THR A 32 4.33 -11.20 -6.96
N GLY A 33 5.10 -12.27 -7.02
CA GLY A 33 4.62 -13.51 -7.60
C GLY A 33 3.45 -14.12 -6.85
N THR A 34 3.27 -13.78 -5.58
CA THR A 34 2.24 -14.36 -4.73
C THR A 34 1.15 -13.37 -4.34
N GLY A 35 1.27 -12.10 -4.71
CA GLY A 35 0.25 -11.11 -4.35
C GLY A 35 0.80 -9.71 -4.36
N LEU A 36 0.28 -8.88 -3.48
CA LEU A 36 0.70 -7.49 -3.36
C LEU A 36 1.49 -7.27 -2.09
N LYS A 37 2.45 -6.38 -2.16
CA LYS A 37 3.23 -5.99 -1.00
C LYS A 37 3.06 -4.50 -0.79
N ILE A 38 2.69 -4.12 0.42
CA ILE A 38 2.52 -2.72 0.80
C ILE A 38 3.72 -2.30 1.62
N LEU A 39 4.39 -1.25 1.17
CA LEU A 39 5.54 -0.70 1.88
C LEU A 39 5.15 0.68 2.39
N VAL A 40 5.39 0.91 3.66
CA VAL A 40 5.10 2.20 4.29
C VAL A 40 6.40 2.77 4.82
N ALA A 41 6.67 4.01 4.46
CA ALA A 41 7.88 4.68 4.89
C ALA A 41 7.53 6.04 5.48
N ASP A 42 8.26 6.42 6.51
CA ASP A 42 8.08 7.75 7.08
C ASP A 42 8.58 8.77 6.10
N LYS A 43 7.74 9.78 5.89
CA LYS A 43 8.08 10.86 4.99
C LYS A 43 8.89 11.88 5.75
N LYS A 44 10.12 12.08 5.31
CA LYS A 44 10.99 13.08 5.92
C LYS A 44 11.13 14.26 4.98
N VAL A 45 10.84 15.41 5.50
CA VAL A 45 11.05 16.64 4.76
C VAL A 45 12.37 17.24 5.24
N VAL A 46 13.33 17.35 4.33
CA VAL A 46 14.61 17.95 4.63
C VAL A 46 14.63 19.34 4.02
N ARG A 47 14.94 20.29 4.84
CA ARG A 47 14.98 21.68 4.43
C ARG A 47 16.36 22.25 4.55
#